data_c4ebec0353ad8bdd8054f7f852d09314
#
_entry.id   c4ebec0353ad8bdd8054f7f852d09314
#
_cell.length_a   1.000
_cell.length_b   1.000
_cell.length_c   1.000
_cell.angle_alpha   90.00
_cell.angle_beta   90.00
_cell.angle_gamma   90.00
#
_symmetry.space_group_name_H-M   'P 1'
#
loop_
_entity.id
_entity.type
_entity.pdbx_description
1 polymer ?
#
loop_
_entity_poly.entity_id
_entity_poly.type
_entity_poly.pdbx_seq_one_letter_code
_entity_poly.pdbx_strand_id
1 'polypeptide(L)'
;MKRIICISTLLFCLTSLVFGQIYSKQQPIPAHHWIYDALYKLNSEQKRASVLDNAPATVEELYMNFLLIDEELLSDAGKQLYSKVESFFQKKNFLIDYDNIKFTVGTILNPAGAVKTNNNIDWSKASSYTQETEGYCQNGSLNTIYSTGLATFPIVFDFDDVFCMDFEPYIGTTYWILTNKQWAMNIPTTINQEDWLFTPARAFGSIGKNFGNWGINAQMGINGLEIGRSKTGSVIFNSSFQTDSFFQLNLYSPKIRYNLDVAQIDIQRNMYIHYFELIPVPNFKFGILEGTMVKGPLEIKYLNPLVTMHHYLGWRLYKLLGDPDKAKYYGETDFCAYLGVSMDYQPCQYLRLYLLYSQSELMDFQESLSTWDYYKSYPDSFSVQLGADLSIPYNNGYYIGNFEGIYSTPFAYFKQTKDASLVRIREWNNFPSYGLGVNTSWIGSPFGPDALGFNLSFGYEETLKWKAELSYLFMAHGTNTVKLFEKTVNIDGEDYEAYYPSSMWLQGTPAEITTAMRTHKLTGIIQYTNRIGLSGEYFITDKMSAGAEIIYTFIFNHRAVTGAFDQGFEFTLNYKWDLF
;
A
#
# COMPACT_ATOMS: atom_id res chain seq x y z
N MET A 1 -20.48 36.47 -3.92
CA MET A 1 -21.32 36.58 -2.72
C MET A 1 -22.51 35.63 -2.72
N LYS A 2 -23.49 35.68 -3.64
CA LYS A 2 -24.68 34.80 -3.60
C LYS A 2 -24.36 33.29 -3.60
N ARG A 3 -23.32 32.84 -4.32
CA ARG A 3 -22.89 31.42 -4.34
C ARG A 3 -22.21 30.99 -3.04
N ILE A 4 -21.46 31.88 -2.40
CA ILE A 4 -20.83 31.61 -1.09
C ILE A 4 -21.92 31.51 -0.01
N ILE A 5 -22.95 32.36 -0.07
CA ILE A 5 -24.09 32.31 0.84
C ILE A 5 -24.89 31.01 0.65
N CYS A 6 -25.09 30.54 -0.60
CA CYS A 6 -25.75 29.25 -0.85
C CYS A 6 -24.95 28.07 -0.30
N ILE A 7 -23.62 28.08 -0.47
CA ILE A 7 -22.75 27.03 0.08
C ILE A 7 -22.73 27.08 1.61
N SER A 8 -22.64 28.29 2.20
CA SER A 8 -22.71 28.46 3.65
C SER A 8 -24.08 28.08 4.22
N THR A 9 -25.16 28.37 3.51
CA THR A 9 -26.52 27.98 3.93
C THR A 9 -26.74 26.48 3.77
N LEU A 10 -26.20 25.86 2.74
CA LEU A 10 -26.21 24.39 2.57
C LEU A 10 -25.39 23.71 3.66
N LEU A 11 -24.19 24.21 3.96
CA LEU A 11 -23.37 23.76 5.08
C LEU A 11 -24.08 23.98 6.43
N PHE A 12 -24.77 25.13 6.62
CA PHE A 12 -25.47 25.43 7.88
C PHE A 12 -26.77 24.61 8.04
N CYS A 13 -27.46 24.28 6.96
CA CYS A 13 -28.61 23.38 7.00
C CYS A 13 -28.20 21.92 7.27
N LEU A 14 -26.99 21.51 6.91
CA LEU A 14 -26.42 20.20 7.23
C LEU A 14 -25.94 20.09 8.69
N THR A 15 -25.66 21.23 9.38
CA THR A 15 -25.15 21.23 10.76
C THR A 15 -26.15 20.84 11.84
N SER A 16 -27.44 20.68 11.51
CA SER A 16 -28.48 20.34 12.50
C SER A 16 -28.71 18.83 12.69
N LEU A 17 -28.04 17.99 11.91
CA LEU A 17 -28.24 16.54 11.95
C LEU A 17 -27.00 15.86 12.54
N VAL A 18 -27.09 15.40 13.77
CA VAL A 18 -26.03 14.64 14.45
C VAL A 18 -26.13 13.19 14.04
N PHE A 19 -25.29 12.75 13.11
CA PHE A 19 -25.22 11.36 12.70
C PHE A 19 -23.82 10.80 12.94
N GLY A 20 -23.75 9.63 13.58
CA GLY A 20 -22.49 8.91 13.80
C GLY A 20 -22.04 8.15 12.55
N GLN A 21 -20.80 7.72 12.54
CA GLN A 21 -20.28 6.84 11.49
C GLN A 21 -21.15 5.58 11.39
N ILE A 22 -21.50 5.20 10.16
CA ILE A 22 -22.38 4.07 9.87
C ILE A 22 -21.57 3.01 9.16
N TYR A 23 -21.79 1.78 9.57
CA TYR A 23 -21.17 0.64 8.97
C TYR A 23 -22.25 -0.34 8.51
N SER A 24 -22.36 -0.49 7.20
CA SER A 24 -23.02 -1.64 6.61
C SER A 24 -22.20 -2.89 6.87
N LYS A 25 -22.80 -4.05 7.03
CA LYS A 25 -22.06 -5.31 7.17
C LYS A 25 -21.13 -5.58 6.00
N GLN A 26 -21.52 -5.18 4.80
CA GLN A 26 -20.74 -5.35 3.58
C GLN A 26 -19.83 -4.16 3.25
N GLN A 27 -19.74 -3.15 4.12
CA GLN A 27 -18.85 -2.00 3.88
C GLN A 27 -17.39 -2.44 3.93
N PRO A 28 -16.60 -2.19 2.87
CA PRO A 28 -15.16 -2.45 2.87
C PRO A 28 -14.43 -1.43 3.74
N ILE A 29 -13.55 -1.92 4.58
CA ILE A 29 -12.74 -1.09 5.50
C ILE A 29 -11.30 -1.01 4.95
N PRO A 30 -10.77 0.20 4.69
CA PRO A 30 -9.44 0.38 4.11
C PRO A 30 -8.32 -0.07 5.08
N ALA A 31 -7.17 -0.44 4.53
CA ALA A 31 -6.02 -1.03 5.23
C ALA A 31 -5.56 -0.27 6.48
N HIS A 32 -5.55 1.05 6.43
CA HIS A 32 -5.03 1.88 7.53
C HIS A 32 -6.09 2.30 8.56
N HIS A 33 -7.27 1.68 8.52
CA HIS A 33 -8.29 1.96 9.51
C HIS A 33 -7.89 1.41 10.89
N TRP A 34 -8.10 2.20 11.94
CA TRP A 34 -7.70 1.88 13.31
C TRP A 34 -8.22 0.53 13.84
N ILE A 35 -9.32 0.01 13.27
CA ILE A 35 -9.95 -1.25 13.67
C ILE A 35 -9.01 -2.45 13.49
N TYR A 36 -8.19 -2.46 12.44
CA TYR A 36 -7.21 -3.53 12.22
C TYR A 36 -6.19 -3.57 13.36
N ASP A 37 -5.62 -2.41 13.74
CA ASP A 37 -4.68 -2.31 14.86
C ASP A 37 -5.30 -2.73 16.19
N ALA A 38 -6.55 -2.34 16.41
CA ALA A 38 -7.29 -2.70 17.60
C ALA A 38 -7.48 -4.23 17.70
N LEU A 39 -7.95 -4.85 16.62
CA LEU A 39 -8.14 -6.30 16.57
C LEU A 39 -6.83 -7.06 16.74
N TYR A 40 -5.73 -6.55 16.18
CA TYR A 40 -4.40 -7.13 16.38
C TYR A 40 -3.97 -7.09 17.86
N LYS A 41 -4.11 -5.93 18.52
CA LYS A 41 -3.76 -5.79 19.96
C LYS A 41 -4.55 -6.76 20.81
N LEU A 42 -5.86 -6.85 20.59
CA LEU A 42 -6.74 -7.75 21.33
C LEU A 42 -6.39 -9.23 21.11
N ASN A 43 -6.14 -9.63 19.85
CA ASN A 43 -5.70 -10.99 19.54
C ASN A 43 -4.32 -11.28 20.14
N SER A 44 -3.40 -10.30 20.16
CA SER A 44 -2.06 -10.45 20.73
C SER A 44 -2.09 -10.68 22.24
N GLU A 45 -3.00 -10.06 22.99
CA GLU A 45 -3.21 -10.33 24.40
C GLU A 45 -3.59 -11.80 24.68
N GLN A 46 -4.26 -12.43 23.73
CA GLN A 46 -4.68 -13.84 23.83
C GLN A 46 -3.75 -14.81 23.11
N LYS A 47 -2.60 -14.34 22.66
CA LYS A 47 -1.64 -15.16 21.94
C LYS A 47 -2.27 -15.80 20.68
N ARG A 48 -3.02 -15.02 19.89
CA ARG A 48 -3.74 -15.49 18.70
C ARG A 48 -3.26 -14.76 17.47
N ALA A 49 -3.04 -15.50 16.39
CA ALA A 49 -2.88 -14.94 15.04
C ALA A 49 -4.24 -14.54 14.46
N SER A 50 -4.26 -13.59 13.55
CA SER A 50 -5.47 -13.06 12.91
C SER A 50 -5.38 -13.17 11.39
N VAL A 51 -6.49 -13.47 10.71
CA VAL A 51 -6.60 -13.48 9.24
C VAL A 51 -6.85 -12.08 8.66
N LEU A 52 -6.36 -11.02 9.29
CA LEU A 52 -6.65 -9.64 8.91
C LEU A 52 -5.48 -8.95 8.18
N ASP A 53 -4.63 -9.70 7.51
CA ASP A 53 -3.47 -9.14 6.79
C ASP A 53 -3.83 -8.59 5.40
N ASN A 54 -5.04 -8.82 4.95
CA ASN A 54 -5.51 -8.37 3.65
C ASN A 54 -6.59 -7.31 3.81
N ALA A 55 -6.41 -6.22 3.13
CA ALA A 55 -7.40 -5.17 3.05
C ALA A 55 -7.78 -4.92 1.57
N PRO A 56 -8.99 -4.41 1.34
CA PRO A 56 -10.03 -4.12 2.31
C PRO A 56 -10.79 -5.39 2.75
N ALA A 57 -11.03 -5.55 4.05
CA ALA A 57 -11.96 -6.53 4.60
C ALA A 57 -13.31 -5.88 4.84
N THR A 58 -14.41 -6.66 4.80
CA THR A 58 -15.73 -6.11 5.14
C THR A 58 -15.93 -6.01 6.64
N VAL A 59 -16.86 -5.15 7.07
CA VAL A 59 -17.28 -5.06 8.48
C VAL A 59 -17.68 -6.42 9.03
N GLU A 60 -18.42 -7.23 8.25
CA GLU A 60 -18.83 -8.57 8.65
C GLU A 60 -17.64 -9.52 8.87
N GLU A 61 -16.64 -9.46 8.01
CA GLU A 61 -15.41 -10.25 8.15
C GLU A 61 -14.62 -9.84 9.41
N LEU A 62 -14.49 -8.53 9.65
CA LEU A 62 -13.85 -8.01 10.86
C LEU A 62 -14.62 -8.41 12.12
N TYR A 63 -15.95 -8.38 12.06
CA TYR A 63 -16.80 -8.80 13.16
C TYR A 63 -16.66 -10.29 13.49
N MET A 64 -16.55 -11.16 12.47
CA MET A 64 -16.26 -12.58 12.70
C MET A 64 -14.95 -12.80 13.46
N ASN A 65 -13.92 -12.01 13.18
CA ASN A 65 -12.66 -12.05 13.90
C ASN A 65 -12.81 -11.51 15.34
N PHE A 66 -13.59 -10.46 15.52
CA PHE A 66 -13.87 -9.89 16.84
C PHE A 66 -14.57 -10.89 17.76
N LEU A 67 -15.53 -11.67 17.25
CA LEU A 67 -16.26 -12.69 18.02
C LEU A 67 -15.37 -13.83 18.56
N LEU A 68 -14.13 -13.94 18.11
CA LEU A 68 -13.17 -14.92 18.62
C LEU A 68 -12.44 -14.44 19.88
N ILE A 69 -12.58 -13.17 20.24
CA ILE A 69 -11.88 -12.55 21.36
C ILE A 69 -12.70 -12.75 22.63
N ASP A 70 -12.10 -13.33 23.65
CA ASP A 70 -12.70 -13.50 24.96
C ASP A 70 -12.39 -12.29 25.85
N GLU A 71 -13.40 -11.49 26.16
CA GLU A 71 -13.25 -10.28 26.96
C GLU A 71 -12.70 -10.55 28.37
N GLU A 72 -13.02 -11.71 28.96
CA GLU A 72 -12.59 -12.03 30.33
C GLU A 72 -11.08 -12.22 30.45
N LEU A 73 -10.42 -12.61 29.36
CA LEU A 73 -8.97 -12.84 29.29
C LEU A 73 -8.16 -11.56 29.01
N LEU A 74 -8.82 -10.43 28.78
CA LEU A 74 -8.16 -9.18 28.45
C LEU A 74 -7.73 -8.41 29.71
N SER A 75 -6.64 -7.64 29.54
CA SER A 75 -6.22 -6.62 30.51
C SER A 75 -7.27 -5.49 30.64
N ASP A 76 -7.12 -4.60 31.61
CA ASP A 76 -7.99 -3.44 31.75
C ASP A 76 -7.92 -2.52 30.51
N ALA A 77 -6.72 -2.34 29.94
CA ALA A 77 -6.55 -1.63 28.65
C ALA A 77 -7.25 -2.37 27.52
N GLY A 78 -7.11 -3.70 27.47
CA GLY A 78 -7.78 -4.57 26.51
C GLY A 78 -9.30 -4.47 26.58
N LYS A 79 -9.89 -4.49 27.78
CA LYS A 79 -11.33 -4.33 27.97
C LYS A 79 -11.85 -2.97 27.49
N GLN A 80 -11.11 -1.88 27.74
CA GLN A 80 -11.46 -0.56 27.20
C GLN A 80 -11.41 -0.55 25.66
N LEU A 81 -10.36 -1.14 25.07
CA LEU A 81 -10.24 -1.27 23.62
C LEU A 81 -11.33 -2.16 23.04
N TYR A 82 -11.65 -3.29 23.71
CA TYR A 82 -12.73 -4.20 23.34
C TYR A 82 -14.08 -3.47 23.27
N SER A 83 -14.44 -2.72 24.32
CA SER A 83 -15.67 -1.93 24.36
C SER A 83 -15.73 -0.89 23.23
N LYS A 84 -14.59 -0.27 22.86
CA LYS A 84 -14.52 0.62 21.70
C LYS A 84 -14.77 -0.11 20.39
N VAL A 85 -14.16 -1.27 20.20
CA VAL A 85 -14.34 -2.11 19.01
C VAL A 85 -15.78 -2.63 18.93
N GLU A 86 -16.35 -3.08 20.03
CA GLU A 86 -17.76 -3.48 20.10
C GLU A 86 -18.70 -2.32 19.72
N SER A 87 -18.45 -1.13 20.25
CA SER A 87 -19.21 0.08 19.90
C SER A 87 -19.10 0.42 18.40
N PHE A 88 -17.95 0.16 17.76
CA PHE A 88 -17.79 0.32 16.33
C PHE A 88 -18.75 -0.58 15.56
N PHE A 89 -18.87 -1.85 15.92
CA PHE A 89 -19.77 -2.79 15.26
C PHE A 89 -21.26 -2.55 15.57
N GLN A 90 -21.57 -1.91 16.70
CA GLN A 90 -22.95 -1.60 17.12
C GLN A 90 -23.48 -0.27 16.60
N LYS A 91 -22.60 0.67 16.22
CA LYS A 91 -23.01 2.00 15.74
C LYS A 91 -23.77 1.88 14.41
N LYS A 92 -25.08 2.15 14.46
CA LYS A 92 -25.97 2.21 13.30
C LYS A 92 -26.79 3.50 13.37
N ASN A 93 -26.22 4.62 12.90
CA ASN A 93 -26.97 5.85 12.75
C ASN A 93 -27.16 6.13 11.25
N PHE A 94 -28.39 6.02 10.76
CA PHE A 94 -28.74 6.30 9.38
C PHE A 94 -29.51 7.60 9.27
N LEU A 95 -29.24 8.36 8.21
CA LEU A 95 -30.06 9.50 7.82
C LEU A 95 -31.44 9.02 7.33
N ILE A 96 -31.44 7.92 6.60
CA ILE A 96 -32.63 7.23 6.14
C ILE A 96 -32.48 5.76 6.55
N ASP A 97 -33.42 5.26 7.32
CA ASP A 97 -33.58 3.85 7.69
C ASP A 97 -35.00 3.46 7.37
N TYR A 98 -35.21 3.00 6.16
CA TYR A 98 -36.54 2.65 5.67
C TYR A 98 -36.53 1.24 5.08
N ASP A 99 -37.20 0.31 5.76
CA ASP A 99 -37.27 -1.09 5.37
C ASP A 99 -35.86 -1.69 5.16
N ASN A 100 -35.53 -2.10 3.95
CA ASN A 100 -34.23 -2.69 3.59
C ASN A 100 -33.20 -1.65 3.08
N ILE A 101 -33.54 -0.37 3.05
CA ILE A 101 -32.71 0.69 2.51
C ILE A 101 -32.20 1.57 3.64
N LYS A 102 -30.89 1.68 3.76
CA LYS A 102 -30.23 2.55 4.72
C LYS A 102 -29.26 3.47 4.00
N PHE A 103 -29.26 4.73 4.36
CA PHE A 103 -28.42 5.74 3.71
C PHE A 103 -27.87 6.72 4.73
N THR A 104 -26.61 7.12 4.53
CA THR A 104 -25.96 8.15 5.32
C THR A 104 -25.05 9.04 4.53
N VAL A 105 -24.82 10.24 5.05
CA VAL A 105 -23.82 11.19 4.59
C VAL A 105 -23.08 11.72 5.80
N GLY A 106 -21.74 11.67 5.76
CA GLY A 106 -20.88 12.29 6.76
C GLY A 106 -20.17 13.53 6.21
N THR A 107 -19.49 14.25 7.09
CA THR A 107 -18.57 15.32 6.72
C THR A 107 -17.37 15.29 7.67
N ILE A 108 -16.18 15.15 7.11
CA ILE A 108 -14.93 15.13 7.86
C ILE A 108 -14.05 16.26 7.35
N LEU A 109 -13.59 17.12 8.24
CA LEU A 109 -12.61 18.16 7.94
C LEU A 109 -11.22 17.69 8.36
N ASN A 110 -10.25 17.77 7.44
CA ASN A 110 -8.88 17.33 7.66
C ASN A 110 -7.87 18.39 7.18
N PRO A 111 -7.85 19.62 7.72
CA PRO A 111 -6.80 20.57 7.37
C PRO A 111 -5.44 20.03 7.82
N ALA A 112 -4.50 20.03 6.88
CA ALA A 112 -3.15 19.56 7.13
C ALA A 112 -2.13 20.44 6.40
N GLY A 113 -0.95 20.58 7.00
CA GLY A 113 0.14 21.31 6.41
C GLY A 113 1.49 20.82 6.93
N ALA A 114 2.51 20.99 6.12
CA ALA A 114 3.88 20.68 6.49
C ALA A 114 4.85 21.72 5.96
N VAL A 115 6.01 21.79 6.60
CA VAL A 115 7.13 22.63 6.20
C VAL A 115 8.42 21.85 6.37
N LYS A 116 9.36 22.00 5.44
CA LYS A 116 10.71 21.45 5.56
C LYS A 116 11.79 22.52 5.43
N THR A 117 12.89 22.29 6.09
CA THR A 117 14.01 23.25 6.14
C THR A 117 15.00 23.09 4.98
N ASN A 118 14.99 21.95 4.29
CA ASN A 118 15.89 21.67 3.17
C ASN A 118 15.11 21.17 1.95
N ASN A 119 15.23 21.89 0.84
CA ASN A 119 14.54 21.58 -0.43
C ASN A 119 15.13 20.39 -1.18
N ASN A 120 16.38 20.03 -0.90
CA ASN A 120 17.05 18.91 -1.56
C ASN A 120 16.57 17.56 -1.06
N ILE A 121 15.97 17.53 0.15
CA ILE A 121 15.45 16.29 0.76
C ILE A 121 14.01 16.08 0.33
N ASP A 122 13.68 14.87 -0.10
CA ASP A 122 12.31 14.50 -0.41
C ASP A 122 11.45 14.46 0.86
N TRP A 123 10.14 14.68 0.68
CA TRP A 123 9.20 14.57 1.78
C TRP A 123 9.17 13.15 2.34
N SER A 124 9.08 13.00 3.65
CA SER A 124 9.08 11.70 4.31
C SER A 124 7.93 10.78 3.88
N LYS A 125 6.80 11.38 3.52
CA LYS A 125 5.59 10.69 3.06
C LYS A 125 5.45 10.67 1.54
N ALA A 126 6.53 10.93 0.79
CA ALA A 126 6.51 10.78 -0.65
C ALA A 126 6.19 9.31 -1.03
N SER A 127 5.33 9.15 -2.05
CA SER A 127 4.81 7.85 -2.48
C SER A 127 5.84 6.91 -3.08
N SER A 128 6.98 7.44 -3.46
CA SER A 128 8.10 6.66 -3.96
C SER A 128 9.40 7.18 -3.36
N TYR A 129 10.20 6.27 -2.87
CA TYR A 129 11.57 6.50 -2.46
C TYR A 129 12.42 6.50 -3.73
N THR A 130 12.37 7.55 -4.52
CA THR A 130 13.11 7.57 -5.77
C THR A 130 14.24 8.57 -5.71
N GLN A 131 15.43 8.08 -5.99
CA GLN A 131 16.56 8.93 -6.40
C GLN A 131 16.30 9.60 -7.77
N GLU A 132 15.17 9.32 -8.37
CA GLU A 132 14.80 9.68 -9.74
C GLU A 132 14.28 11.10 -9.90
N THR A 133 14.21 11.86 -8.84
CA THR A 133 13.65 13.21 -8.86
C THR A 133 14.47 14.25 -9.63
N GLU A 134 15.66 13.92 -10.09
CA GLU A 134 16.40 14.80 -11.01
C GLU A 134 15.78 14.78 -12.39
N GLY A 135 14.85 15.65 -12.64
CA GLY A 135 14.22 15.87 -13.95
C GLY A 135 12.71 15.71 -13.96
N TYR A 136 12.15 14.89 -13.07
CA TYR A 136 10.73 14.55 -13.09
C TYR A 136 9.89 15.21 -12.00
N CYS A 137 10.48 15.55 -10.87
CA CYS A 137 9.79 16.29 -9.80
C CYS A 137 10.34 17.71 -9.62
N GLN A 138 10.69 18.40 -10.68
CA GLN A 138 11.19 19.77 -10.57
C GLN A 138 10.19 20.74 -9.92
N ASN A 139 8.92 20.42 -9.94
CA ASN A 139 7.85 21.29 -9.43
C ASN A 139 7.13 20.77 -8.20
N GLY A 140 7.59 19.66 -7.62
CA GLY A 140 7.24 19.31 -6.25
C GLY A 140 5.79 18.96 -5.97
N SER A 141 5.02 18.44 -6.92
CA SER A 141 3.76 17.80 -6.60
C SER A 141 4.06 16.41 -6.04
N LEU A 142 3.89 16.25 -4.75
CA LEU A 142 4.07 14.99 -4.06
C LEU A 142 2.70 14.37 -3.85
N ASN A 143 2.44 13.27 -4.52
CA ASN A 143 1.38 12.37 -4.11
C ASN A 143 1.76 11.81 -2.75
N THR A 144 1.21 12.39 -1.71
CA THR A 144 1.21 11.70 -0.43
C THR A 144 -0.01 10.79 -0.42
N ILE A 145 0.22 9.51 -0.40
CA ILE A 145 -0.78 8.45 -0.35
C ILE A 145 -1.74 8.64 0.83
N TYR A 146 -1.29 9.34 1.83
CA TYR A 146 -2.01 9.59 3.08
C TYR A 146 -2.53 11.01 3.25
N SER A 147 -2.44 11.87 2.25
CA SER A 147 -3.11 13.16 2.36
C SER A 147 -4.59 12.98 2.06
N THR A 148 -5.39 13.27 3.05
CA THR A 148 -6.84 13.40 2.90
C THR A 148 -7.14 14.75 2.29
N GLY A 149 -8.22 14.87 1.51
CA GLY A 149 -8.73 16.17 1.09
C GLY A 149 -9.04 17.06 2.29
N LEU A 150 -9.10 18.38 2.08
CA LEU A 150 -9.46 19.35 3.14
C LEU A 150 -10.80 18.99 3.80
N ALA A 151 -11.78 18.60 2.99
CA ALA A 151 -13.06 18.10 3.46
C ALA A 151 -13.44 16.85 2.67
N THR A 152 -13.83 15.79 3.36
CA THR A 152 -14.35 14.55 2.77
C THR A 152 -15.79 14.34 3.17
N PHE A 153 -16.57 13.72 2.29
CA PHE A 153 -18.01 13.49 2.46
C PHE A 153 -18.31 12.01 2.28
N PRO A 154 -18.09 11.18 3.32
CA PRO A 154 -18.47 9.78 3.27
C PRO A 154 -19.96 9.63 3.00
N ILE A 155 -20.31 8.90 1.96
CA ILE A 155 -21.67 8.57 1.55
C ILE A 155 -21.77 7.05 1.52
N VAL A 156 -22.60 6.49 2.39
CA VAL A 156 -22.79 5.05 2.45
C VAL A 156 -24.25 4.73 2.17
N PHE A 157 -24.45 3.80 1.26
CA PHE A 157 -25.73 3.21 0.93
C PHE A 157 -25.68 1.71 1.25
N ASP A 158 -26.63 1.24 2.04
CA ASP A 158 -26.76 -0.16 2.42
C ASP A 158 -28.13 -0.70 2.00
N PHE A 159 -28.15 -1.90 1.46
CA PHE A 159 -29.36 -2.61 1.12
C PHE A 159 -29.35 -3.99 1.78
N ASP A 160 -30.19 -4.14 2.79
CA ASP A 160 -30.49 -5.40 3.52
C ASP A 160 -29.22 -6.08 4.12
N ASP A 161 -28.21 -5.31 4.49
CA ASP A 161 -26.89 -5.82 4.95
C ASP A 161 -26.23 -6.81 3.94
N VAL A 162 -26.67 -6.81 2.68
CA VAL A 162 -26.17 -7.68 1.58
C VAL A 162 -25.38 -6.89 0.55
N PHE A 163 -25.81 -5.68 0.24
CA PHE A 163 -25.15 -4.81 -0.72
C PHE A 163 -24.80 -3.47 -0.08
N CYS A 164 -23.60 -2.99 -0.33
CA CYS A 164 -23.11 -1.70 0.14
C CYS A 164 -22.43 -0.92 -0.98
N MET A 165 -22.71 0.38 -1.06
CA MET A 165 -21.90 1.35 -1.80
C MET A 165 -21.31 2.33 -0.80
N ASP A 166 -20.01 2.52 -0.86
CA ASP A 166 -19.25 3.45 -0.04
C ASP A 166 -18.47 4.39 -0.97
N PHE A 167 -18.86 5.65 -0.95
CA PHE A 167 -18.32 6.66 -1.83
C PHE A 167 -17.90 7.87 -0.99
N GLU A 168 -16.62 8.26 -1.09
CA GLU A 168 -16.04 9.34 -0.29
C GLU A 168 -15.46 10.42 -1.19
N PRO A 169 -16.29 11.32 -1.74
CA PRO A 169 -15.81 12.48 -2.46
C PRO A 169 -15.13 13.47 -1.53
N TYR A 170 -14.21 14.26 -2.06
CA TYR A 170 -13.50 15.26 -1.27
C TYR A 170 -13.41 16.60 -1.98
N ILE A 171 -13.19 17.65 -1.20
CA ILE A 171 -12.83 18.99 -1.63
C ILE A 171 -11.44 19.31 -1.09
N GLY A 172 -10.66 20.04 -1.87
CA GLY A 172 -9.28 20.36 -1.56
C GLY A 172 -8.32 19.54 -2.41
N THR A 173 -7.06 19.53 -2.03
CA THR A 173 -6.04 18.79 -2.75
C THR A 173 -5.63 17.55 -1.95
N THR A 174 -5.48 16.43 -2.64
CA THR A 174 -4.79 15.26 -2.10
C THR A 174 -3.30 15.34 -2.39
N TYR A 175 -2.87 16.38 -3.09
CA TYR A 175 -1.48 16.69 -3.37
C TYR A 175 -1.04 17.79 -2.43
N TRP A 176 0.16 17.64 -1.92
CA TRP A 176 0.83 18.71 -1.23
C TRP A 176 1.39 19.66 -2.28
N ILE A 177 0.63 20.69 -2.64
CA ILE A 177 1.08 21.68 -3.60
C ILE A 177 2.17 22.51 -2.94
N LEU A 178 3.33 22.46 -3.54
CA LEU A 178 4.47 23.22 -3.11
C LEU A 178 4.53 24.54 -3.84
N THR A 179 4.21 25.61 -3.19
CA THR A 179 4.45 26.94 -3.73
C THR A 179 5.93 27.26 -3.87
N ASN A 180 6.80 26.62 -3.06
CA ASN A 180 8.25 26.86 -3.04
C ASN A 180 9.09 25.65 -2.59
N LYS A 181 8.62 24.42 -2.78
CA LYS A 181 9.27 23.16 -2.35
C LYS A 181 9.46 23.00 -0.83
N GLN A 182 9.19 24.00 -0.02
CA GLN A 182 9.33 23.98 1.44
C GLN A 182 8.00 23.83 2.17
N TRP A 183 6.91 24.20 1.53
CA TRP A 183 5.57 24.20 2.12
C TRP A 183 4.68 23.21 1.39
N ALA A 184 3.89 22.49 2.14
CA ALA A 184 2.89 21.60 1.60
C ALA A 184 1.62 21.72 2.42
N MET A 185 0.46 21.79 1.78
CA MET A 185 -0.84 21.83 2.47
C MET A 185 -1.93 21.24 1.58
N ASN A 186 -2.99 20.75 2.19
CA ASN A 186 -4.17 20.27 1.48
C ASN A 186 -5.25 21.36 1.33
N ILE A 187 -4.98 22.56 1.81
CA ILE A 187 -5.86 23.72 1.66
C ILE A 187 -5.54 24.38 0.31
N PRO A 188 -6.50 24.50 -0.62
CA PRO A 188 -6.28 25.17 -1.90
C PRO A 188 -5.91 26.64 -1.68
N THR A 189 -4.77 27.06 -2.21
CA THR A 189 -4.31 28.45 -2.13
C THR A 189 -4.89 29.35 -3.22
N THR A 190 -5.40 28.74 -4.29
CA THR A 190 -6.07 29.42 -5.41
C THR A 190 -7.40 28.75 -5.66
N ILE A 191 -8.40 29.52 -6.07
CA ILE A 191 -9.69 28.98 -6.52
C ILE A 191 -9.53 28.57 -8.00
N ASN A 192 -8.84 27.47 -8.20
CA ASN A 192 -8.73 26.83 -9.50
C ASN A 192 -9.80 25.75 -9.60
N GLN A 193 -10.40 25.53 -10.81
CA GLN A 193 -11.44 24.49 -10.96
C GLN A 193 -10.94 23.11 -10.59
N GLU A 194 -9.66 22.84 -10.75
CA GLU A 194 -9.06 21.53 -10.46
C GLU A 194 -8.87 21.25 -8.98
N ASP A 195 -8.60 22.28 -8.19
CA ASP A 195 -8.45 22.15 -6.73
C ASP A 195 -9.79 21.91 -6.02
N TRP A 196 -10.89 22.15 -6.71
CA TRP A 196 -12.25 22.02 -6.19
C TRP A 196 -13.05 20.92 -6.89
N LEU A 197 -12.40 20.05 -7.65
CA LEU A 197 -13.07 18.91 -8.26
C LEU A 197 -13.53 17.93 -7.19
N PHE A 198 -14.80 17.58 -7.31
CA PHE A 198 -15.45 16.59 -6.47
C PHE A 198 -15.11 15.19 -6.99
N THR A 199 -13.90 14.72 -6.66
CA THR A 199 -13.41 13.39 -7.02
C THR A 199 -13.50 12.45 -5.82
N PRO A 200 -13.70 11.14 -6.01
CA PRO A 200 -13.70 10.21 -4.90
C PRO A 200 -12.28 9.96 -4.38
N ALA A 201 -12.07 10.15 -3.08
CA ALA A 201 -10.90 9.63 -2.39
C ALA A 201 -11.00 8.11 -2.24
N ARG A 202 -12.23 7.62 -2.07
CA ARG A 202 -12.57 6.22 -1.95
C ARG A 202 -13.91 5.97 -2.66
N ALA A 203 -13.99 4.87 -3.39
CA ALA A 203 -15.23 4.40 -4.00
C ALA A 203 -15.22 2.88 -4.01
N PHE A 204 -16.18 2.27 -3.33
CA PHE A 204 -16.37 0.83 -3.25
C PHE A 204 -17.82 0.45 -3.50
N GLY A 205 -18.01 -0.64 -4.24
CA GLY A 205 -19.24 -1.41 -4.29
C GLY A 205 -18.97 -2.80 -3.75
N SER A 206 -19.82 -3.30 -2.90
CA SER A 206 -19.62 -4.59 -2.23
C SER A 206 -20.93 -5.33 -2.09
N ILE A 207 -20.91 -6.63 -2.35
CA ILE A 207 -22.04 -7.54 -2.16
C ILE A 207 -21.56 -8.82 -1.49
N GLY A 208 -22.29 -9.28 -0.48
CA GLY A 208 -21.88 -10.48 0.23
C GLY A 208 -22.89 -10.99 1.21
N LYS A 209 -22.58 -12.14 1.79
CA LYS A 209 -23.43 -12.77 2.80
C LYS A 209 -22.63 -13.70 3.70
N ASN A 210 -23.01 -13.75 4.96
CA ASN A 210 -22.49 -14.69 5.94
C ASN A 210 -23.43 -15.90 6.08
N PHE A 211 -22.85 -17.07 6.20
CA PHE A 211 -23.51 -18.37 6.39
C PHE A 211 -23.05 -19.03 7.70
N GLY A 212 -23.07 -18.32 8.79
CA GLY A 212 -22.56 -18.76 10.09
C GLY A 212 -21.05 -18.60 10.20
N ASN A 213 -20.31 -19.71 10.10
CA ASN A 213 -18.83 -19.67 10.21
C ASN A 213 -18.12 -19.37 8.87
N TRP A 214 -18.85 -19.13 7.80
CA TRP A 214 -18.33 -18.82 6.47
C TRP A 214 -19.02 -17.60 5.90
N GLY A 215 -18.27 -16.80 5.20
CA GLY A 215 -18.80 -15.68 4.44
C GLY A 215 -18.22 -15.64 3.03
N ILE A 216 -18.99 -15.06 2.13
CA ILE A 216 -18.57 -14.74 0.77
C ILE A 216 -18.84 -13.27 0.51
N ASN A 217 -17.91 -12.60 -0.13
CA ASN A 217 -18.04 -11.20 -0.51
C ASN A 217 -17.38 -10.96 -1.86
N ALA A 218 -18.05 -10.20 -2.72
CA ALA A 218 -17.46 -9.66 -3.94
C ALA A 218 -17.46 -8.13 -3.82
N GLN A 219 -16.33 -7.52 -4.10
CA GLN A 219 -16.18 -6.07 -4.02
C GLN A 219 -15.38 -5.51 -5.18
N MET A 220 -15.65 -4.25 -5.51
CA MET A 220 -14.92 -3.48 -6.51
C MET A 220 -14.59 -2.12 -5.92
N GLY A 221 -13.37 -1.63 -6.16
CA GLY A 221 -12.95 -0.34 -5.62
C GLY A 221 -11.74 0.24 -6.34
N ILE A 222 -11.32 1.41 -5.87
CA ILE A 222 -10.13 2.11 -6.34
C ILE A 222 -9.12 2.20 -5.20
N ASN A 223 -7.85 1.87 -5.47
CA ASN A 223 -6.74 1.88 -4.49
C ASN A 223 -7.00 1.08 -3.20
N GLY A 224 -6.01 1.02 -2.32
CA GLY A 224 -6.15 0.48 -0.96
C GLY A 224 -6.17 -1.04 -0.86
N LEU A 225 -5.81 -1.77 -1.93
CA LEU A 225 -5.55 -3.20 -1.84
C LEU A 225 -4.22 -3.42 -1.11
N GLU A 226 -4.21 -4.26 -0.08
CA GLU A 226 -3.01 -4.61 0.69
C GLU A 226 -3.00 -6.10 1.01
N ILE A 227 -1.84 -6.74 0.85
CA ILE A 227 -1.61 -8.14 1.21
C ILE A 227 -0.32 -8.21 2.03
N GLY A 228 -0.43 -8.71 3.25
CA GLY A 228 0.66 -8.75 4.21
C GLY A 228 0.79 -7.45 5.01
N ARG A 229 0.50 -7.50 6.30
CA ARG A 229 0.50 -6.34 7.18
C ARG A 229 1.88 -6.06 7.75
N SER A 230 2.35 -4.84 7.55
CA SER A 230 3.60 -4.33 8.13
C SER A 230 3.51 -2.83 8.45
N LYS A 231 4.44 -2.30 9.23
CA LYS A 231 4.48 -0.88 9.64
C LYS A 231 4.92 0.03 8.50
N THR A 232 5.92 -0.42 7.72
CA THR A 232 6.52 0.38 6.65
C THR A 232 5.90 0.16 5.27
N GLY A 233 4.97 -0.79 5.16
CA GLY A 233 4.36 -1.23 3.91
C GLY A 233 4.85 -2.61 3.48
N SER A 234 3.93 -3.45 2.99
CA SER A 234 4.18 -4.84 2.65
C SER A 234 5.11 -4.99 1.44
N VAL A 235 6.05 -5.91 1.51
CA VAL A 235 6.85 -6.33 0.34
C VAL A 235 6.06 -7.21 -0.64
N ILE A 236 4.87 -7.70 -0.27
CA ILE A 236 4.02 -8.53 -1.13
C ILE A 236 3.13 -7.65 -2.01
N PHE A 237 2.18 -6.95 -1.41
CA PHE A 237 1.34 -5.97 -2.09
C PHE A 237 1.02 -4.85 -1.10
N ASN A 238 1.54 -3.68 -1.36
CA ASN A 238 1.40 -2.58 -0.42
C ASN A 238 0.25 -1.64 -0.84
N SER A 239 -0.51 -1.15 0.14
CA SER A 239 -1.67 -0.28 -0.07
C SER A 239 -1.36 1.03 -0.76
N SER A 240 -0.08 1.41 -0.84
CA SER A 240 0.37 2.57 -1.58
C SER A 240 0.53 2.33 -3.09
N PHE A 241 0.48 1.07 -3.54
CA PHE A 241 0.49 0.76 -4.95
C PHE A 241 -0.80 1.24 -5.63
N GLN A 242 -0.64 2.14 -6.58
CA GLN A 242 -1.78 2.77 -7.24
C GLN A 242 -2.39 1.84 -8.28
N THR A 243 -3.69 1.60 -8.15
CA THR A 243 -4.51 0.88 -9.13
C THR A 243 -5.54 1.82 -9.73
N ASP A 244 -5.94 1.61 -10.99
CA ASP A 244 -7.08 2.34 -11.56
C ASP A 244 -8.38 1.84 -10.95
N SER A 245 -8.49 0.53 -10.80
CA SER A 245 -9.61 -0.15 -10.13
C SER A 245 -9.19 -1.57 -9.79
N PHE A 246 -9.85 -2.17 -8.82
CA PHE A 246 -9.71 -3.60 -8.56
C PHE A 246 -11.09 -4.25 -8.35
N PHE A 247 -11.15 -5.54 -8.65
CA PHE A 247 -12.22 -6.44 -8.27
C PHE A 247 -11.64 -7.52 -7.35
N GLN A 248 -12.35 -7.82 -6.26
CA GLN A 248 -11.94 -8.84 -5.30
C GLN A 248 -13.12 -9.75 -4.99
N LEU A 249 -12.91 -11.06 -5.02
CA LEU A 249 -13.83 -12.08 -4.52
C LEU A 249 -13.21 -12.75 -3.31
N ASN A 250 -13.86 -12.66 -2.16
CA ASN A 250 -13.41 -13.21 -0.89
C ASN A 250 -14.30 -14.37 -0.46
N LEU A 251 -13.68 -15.47 -0.08
CA LEU A 251 -14.28 -16.54 0.71
C LEU A 251 -13.54 -16.59 2.04
N TYR A 252 -14.24 -16.39 3.14
CA TYR A 252 -13.61 -16.22 4.45
C TYR A 252 -14.30 -16.99 5.57
N SER A 253 -13.50 -17.34 6.57
CA SER A 253 -13.91 -17.93 7.84
C SER A 253 -12.91 -17.52 8.93
N PRO A 254 -13.13 -17.83 10.20
CA PRO A 254 -12.19 -17.54 11.27
C PRO A 254 -10.78 -18.16 11.10
N LYS A 255 -10.62 -19.16 10.24
CA LYS A 255 -9.36 -19.90 10.09
C LYS A 255 -8.82 -19.95 8.67
N ILE A 256 -9.65 -19.66 7.68
CA ILE A 256 -9.29 -19.78 6.26
C ILE A 256 -9.82 -18.56 5.54
N ARG A 257 -9.00 -17.98 4.69
CA ARG A 257 -9.38 -16.95 3.74
C ARG A 257 -8.84 -17.29 2.36
N TYR A 258 -9.64 -17.07 1.35
CA TYR A 258 -9.22 -17.13 -0.05
C TYR A 258 -9.69 -15.88 -0.78
N ASN A 259 -8.76 -15.20 -1.43
CA ASN A 259 -9.03 -14.03 -2.25
C ASN A 259 -8.68 -14.33 -3.70
N LEU A 260 -9.57 -13.95 -4.60
CA LEU A 260 -9.31 -13.81 -6.01
C LEU A 260 -9.39 -12.32 -6.36
N ASP A 261 -8.26 -11.72 -6.73
CA ASP A 261 -8.21 -10.30 -7.04
C ASP A 261 -7.84 -10.07 -8.50
N VAL A 262 -8.43 -9.05 -9.10
CA VAL A 262 -8.01 -8.50 -10.39
C VAL A 262 -7.82 -7.01 -10.20
N ALA A 263 -6.58 -6.53 -10.28
CA ALA A 263 -6.26 -5.12 -10.17
C ALA A 263 -5.85 -4.57 -11.55
N GLN A 264 -6.59 -3.59 -12.04
CA GLN A 264 -6.19 -2.83 -13.22
C GLN A 264 -5.16 -1.80 -12.80
N ILE A 265 -3.94 -1.95 -13.29
CA ILE A 265 -2.81 -1.09 -12.94
C ILE A 265 -2.73 0.11 -13.88
N ASP A 266 -3.03 -0.14 -15.16
CA ASP A 266 -3.00 0.84 -16.24
C ASP A 266 -3.84 0.31 -17.42
N ILE A 267 -3.95 1.08 -18.49
CA ILE A 267 -4.65 0.64 -19.71
C ILE A 267 -4.06 -0.70 -20.19
N GLN A 268 -4.92 -1.72 -20.27
CA GLN A 268 -4.55 -3.09 -20.67
C GLN A 268 -3.44 -3.74 -19.82
N ARG A 269 -3.21 -3.27 -18.59
CA ARG A 269 -2.31 -3.93 -17.64
C ARG A 269 -3.11 -4.37 -16.44
N ASN A 270 -3.22 -5.68 -16.28
CA ASN A 270 -4.01 -6.29 -15.22
C ASN A 270 -3.13 -7.22 -14.38
N MET A 271 -3.25 -7.10 -13.08
CA MET A 271 -2.66 -8.04 -12.14
C MET A 271 -3.75 -8.96 -11.60
N TYR A 272 -3.53 -10.26 -11.77
CA TYR A 272 -4.39 -11.32 -11.23
C TYR A 272 -3.70 -11.90 -10.02
N ILE A 273 -4.47 -12.15 -8.95
CA ILE A 273 -3.94 -12.66 -7.68
C ILE A 273 -4.87 -13.73 -7.15
N HIS A 274 -4.29 -14.87 -6.78
CA HIS A 274 -4.90 -15.86 -5.93
C HIS A 274 -4.14 -15.88 -4.60
N TYR A 275 -4.82 -15.54 -3.52
CA TYR A 275 -4.21 -15.51 -2.21
C TYR A 275 -4.98 -16.40 -1.24
N PHE A 276 -4.27 -17.29 -0.58
CA PHE A 276 -4.84 -18.24 0.38
C PHE A 276 -4.17 -18.06 1.73
N GLU A 277 -4.97 -17.91 2.79
CA GLU A 277 -4.52 -17.86 4.18
C GLU A 277 -5.13 -18.95 5.02
N LEU A 278 -4.33 -19.48 5.95
CA LEU A 278 -4.71 -20.54 6.87
C LEU A 278 -4.14 -20.26 8.26
N ILE A 279 -4.97 -20.45 9.30
CA ILE A 279 -4.57 -20.52 10.72
C ILE A 279 -4.64 -21.99 11.16
N PRO A 280 -3.56 -22.77 10.99
CA PRO A 280 -3.55 -24.20 11.36
C PRO A 280 -3.58 -24.41 12.87
N VAL A 281 -2.98 -23.51 13.61
CA VAL A 281 -3.00 -23.46 15.10
C VAL A 281 -3.25 -22.01 15.55
N PRO A 282 -3.86 -21.79 16.72
CA PRO A 282 -4.32 -20.46 17.12
C PRO A 282 -3.28 -19.34 17.07
N ASN A 283 -2.01 -19.65 17.27
CA ASN A 283 -0.91 -18.69 17.35
C ASN A 283 -0.02 -18.64 16.10
N PHE A 284 -0.41 -19.31 15.02
CA PHE A 284 0.36 -19.31 13.78
C PHE A 284 -0.56 -19.19 12.56
N LYS A 285 -0.19 -18.33 11.64
CA LYS A 285 -0.83 -18.12 10.36
C LYS A 285 0.18 -18.27 9.23
N PHE A 286 -0.28 -18.80 8.13
CA PHE A 286 0.46 -18.93 6.89
C PHE A 286 -0.41 -18.45 5.72
N GLY A 287 0.18 -17.67 4.82
CA GLY A 287 -0.45 -17.21 3.59
C GLY A 287 0.45 -17.44 2.39
N ILE A 288 -0.15 -17.78 1.26
CA ILE A 288 0.53 -17.91 -0.02
C ILE A 288 -0.24 -17.19 -1.11
N LEU A 289 0.48 -16.44 -1.91
CA LEU A 289 0.00 -15.70 -3.07
C LEU A 289 0.62 -16.25 -4.34
N GLU A 290 -0.20 -16.56 -5.31
CA GLU A 290 0.19 -16.70 -6.70
C GLU A 290 -0.41 -15.55 -7.49
N GLY A 291 0.42 -14.80 -8.21
CA GLY A 291 -0.02 -13.65 -9.00
C GLY A 291 0.60 -13.62 -10.38
N THR A 292 -0.01 -12.87 -11.27
CA THR A 292 0.57 -12.59 -12.58
C THR A 292 0.17 -11.20 -13.06
N MET A 293 1.15 -10.41 -13.47
CA MET A 293 0.95 -9.17 -14.22
C MET A 293 0.86 -9.52 -15.69
N VAL A 294 -0.16 -9.03 -16.37
CA VAL A 294 -0.40 -9.29 -17.78
C VAL A 294 -0.72 -8.01 -18.51
N LYS A 295 -0.01 -7.74 -19.61
CA LYS A 295 -0.41 -6.73 -20.59
C LYS A 295 -1.34 -7.38 -21.62
N GLY A 296 -2.53 -6.83 -21.77
CA GLY A 296 -3.54 -7.30 -22.69
C GLY A 296 -4.96 -7.11 -22.16
N PRO A 297 -5.97 -7.54 -22.90
CA PRO A 297 -7.35 -7.54 -22.45
C PRO A 297 -7.52 -8.45 -21.22
N LEU A 298 -8.64 -8.28 -20.51
CA LEU A 298 -9.01 -9.16 -19.40
C LEU A 298 -9.12 -10.62 -19.88
N GLU A 299 -8.42 -11.52 -19.20
CA GLU A 299 -8.38 -12.93 -19.55
C GLU A 299 -9.02 -13.79 -18.44
N ILE A 300 -10.15 -14.41 -18.74
CA ILE A 300 -10.95 -15.21 -17.78
C ILE A 300 -10.19 -16.43 -17.25
N LYS A 301 -9.24 -16.97 -18.01
CA LYS A 301 -8.47 -18.16 -17.57
C LYS A 301 -7.72 -17.94 -16.26
N TYR A 302 -7.28 -16.70 -15.99
CA TYR A 302 -6.61 -16.34 -14.74
C TYR A 302 -7.56 -16.18 -13.54
N LEU A 303 -8.87 -16.25 -13.77
CA LEU A 303 -9.88 -16.25 -12.71
C LEU A 303 -10.23 -17.65 -12.20
N ASN A 304 -9.62 -18.69 -12.76
CA ASN A 304 -9.89 -20.06 -12.35
C ASN A 304 -9.05 -20.46 -11.12
N PRO A 305 -9.64 -20.59 -9.92
CA PRO A 305 -8.91 -20.87 -8.69
C PRO A 305 -8.30 -22.28 -8.62
N LEU A 306 -8.63 -23.15 -9.56
CA LEU A 306 -8.16 -24.54 -9.59
C LEU A 306 -6.93 -24.74 -10.49
N VAL A 307 -6.47 -23.69 -11.16
CA VAL A 307 -5.36 -23.77 -12.10
C VAL A 307 -4.30 -22.76 -11.70
N THR A 308 -3.05 -23.22 -11.57
CA THR A 308 -1.91 -22.33 -11.33
C THR A 308 -1.72 -21.41 -12.54
N MET A 309 -1.65 -20.11 -12.30
CA MET A 309 -1.51 -19.12 -13.36
C MET A 309 -0.18 -19.27 -14.11
N HIS A 310 0.86 -19.68 -13.42
CA HIS A 310 2.18 -19.94 -14.00
C HIS A 310 2.13 -20.95 -15.15
N HIS A 311 1.20 -21.90 -15.12
CA HIS A 311 1.03 -22.89 -16.20
C HIS A 311 0.65 -22.27 -17.55
N TYR A 312 0.02 -21.11 -17.58
CA TYR A 312 -0.40 -20.45 -18.82
C TYR A 312 0.68 -19.56 -19.45
N LEU A 313 1.77 -19.29 -18.76
CA LEU A 313 2.76 -18.30 -19.20
C LEU A 313 3.47 -18.73 -20.49
N GLY A 314 3.92 -19.98 -20.58
CA GLY A 314 4.60 -20.50 -21.76
C GLY A 314 3.77 -20.44 -23.03
N TRP A 315 2.46 -20.67 -22.94
CA TRP A 315 1.54 -20.59 -24.08
C TRP A 315 1.34 -19.17 -24.58
N ARG A 316 1.40 -18.18 -23.69
CA ARG A 316 1.22 -16.78 -24.02
C ARG A 316 2.35 -16.26 -24.89
N LEU A 317 3.59 -16.63 -24.56
CA LEU A 317 4.78 -16.20 -25.29
C LEU A 317 4.71 -16.57 -26.77
N TYR A 318 4.35 -17.82 -27.09
CA TYR A 318 4.21 -18.29 -28.47
C TYR A 318 3.10 -17.59 -29.26
N LYS A 319 2.00 -17.24 -28.60
CA LYS A 319 0.85 -16.63 -29.27
C LYS A 319 1.04 -15.14 -29.56
N LEU A 320 1.66 -14.41 -28.64
CA LEU A 320 1.77 -12.94 -28.75
C LEU A 320 2.88 -12.51 -29.69
N LEU A 321 3.98 -13.22 -29.70
CA LEU A 321 5.12 -12.84 -30.52
C LEU A 321 5.03 -13.38 -31.95
N GLY A 322 4.22 -14.41 -32.21
CA GLY A 322 3.99 -14.97 -33.55
C GLY A 322 5.25 -15.44 -34.28
N ASP A 323 6.41 -15.24 -33.67
CA ASP A 323 7.74 -15.47 -34.22
C ASP A 323 8.65 -16.06 -33.13
N PRO A 324 9.05 -17.36 -33.26
CA PRO A 324 9.91 -18.02 -32.29
C PRO A 324 11.29 -17.34 -32.13
N ASP A 325 11.78 -16.71 -33.20
CA ASP A 325 13.07 -16.03 -33.14
C ASP A 325 13.00 -14.71 -32.36
N LYS A 326 11.87 -13.99 -32.45
CA LYS A 326 11.61 -12.84 -31.57
C LYS A 326 11.51 -13.25 -30.11
N ALA A 327 10.81 -14.35 -29.80
CA ALA A 327 10.75 -14.86 -28.43
C ALA A 327 12.12 -15.13 -27.81
N LYS A 328 13.10 -15.49 -28.62
CA LYS A 328 14.49 -15.72 -28.21
C LYS A 328 15.19 -14.46 -27.72
N TYR A 329 14.89 -13.30 -28.32
CA TYR A 329 15.54 -12.02 -27.99
C TYR A 329 14.75 -11.18 -26.99
N TYR A 330 13.43 -11.22 -27.06
CA TYR A 330 12.57 -10.32 -26.28
C TYR A 330 12.13 -10.89 -24.93
N GLY A 331 12.21 -12.22 -24.75
CA GLY A 331 11.80 -12.85 -23.52
C GLY A 331 10.35 -12.55 -23.13
N GLU A 332 10.11 -12.44 -21.84
CA GLU A 332 8.78 -12.19 -21.25
C GLU A 332 8.46 -10.69 -21.23
N THR A 333 7.97 -10.16 -22.33
CA THR A 333 7.71 -8.72 -22.49
C THR A 333 6.34 -8.27 -21.97
N ASP A 334 5.38 -9.18 -21.87
CA ASP A 334 3.98 -8.86 -21.65
C ASP A 334 3.40 -9.42 -20.35
N PHE A 335 4.17 -10.19 -19.58
CA PHE A 335 3.71 -10.76 -18.34
C PHE A 335 4.84 -10.99 -17.33
N CYS A 336 4.46 -11.11 -16.08
CA CYS A 336 5.35 -11.45 -14.97
C CYS A 336 4.63 -12.36 -14.00
N ALA A 337 5.19 -13.53 -13.71
CA ALA A 337 4.76 -14.36 -12.60
C ALA A 337 5.16 -13.71 -11.27
N TYR A 338 4.37 -13.91 -10.23
CA TYR A 338 4.59 -13.34 -8.93
C TYR A 338 4.18 -14.31 -7.83
N LEU A 339 5.05 -14.52 -6.87
CA LEU A 339 4.81 -15.33 -5.68
C LEU A 339 4.91 -14.46 -4.43
N GLY A 340 4.01 -14.64 -3.49
CA GLY A 340 4.07 -14.05 -2.17
C GLY A 340 3.90 -15.10 -1.07
N VAL A 341 4.59 -14.92 0.04
CA VAL A 341 4.42 -15.74 1.25
C VAL A 341 4.35 -14.83 2.46
N SER A 342 3.34 -15.05 3.30
CA SER A 342 3.22 -14.39 4.59
C SER A 342 3.17 -15.42 5.72
N MET A 343 3.84 -15.11 6.83
CA MET A 343 3.78 -15.90 8.05
C MET A 343 3.66 -14.98 9.24
N ASP A 344 2.77 -15.31 10.16
CA ASP A 344 2.64 -14.65 11.44
C ASP A 344 2.72 -15.70 12.56
N TYR A 345 3.50 -15.37 13.57
CA TYR A 345 3.67 -16.22 14.74
C TYR A 345 3.58 -15.41 16.03
N GLN A 346 2.74 -15.84 16.93
CA GLN A 346 2.60 -15.29 18.27
C GLN A 346 3.27 -16.21 19.30
N PRO A 347 4.57 -16.07 19.59
CA PRO A 347 5.28 -16.96 20.53
C PRO A 347 4.76 -16.82 21.95
N CYS A 348 4.38 -15.64 22.36
CA CYS A 348 3.82 -15.31 23.66
C CYS A 348 2.76 -14.21 23.54
N GLN A 349 2.11 -13.85 24.64
CA GLN A 349 1.25 -12.66 24.69
C GLN A 349 2.05 -11.40 24.34
N TYR A 350 1.40 -10.46 23.70
CA TYR A 350 1.90 -9.11 23.37
C TYR A 350 3.00 -9.05 22.29
N LEU A 351 3.49 -10.19 21.77
CA LEU A 351 4.55 -10.23 20.76
C LEU A 351 4.07 -10.99 19.52
N ARG A 352 4.07 -10.30 18.37
CA ARG A 352 3.91 -10.88 17.03
C ARG A 352 5.26 -10.86 16.32
N LEU A 353 5.63 -11.99 15.71
CA LEU A 353 6.73 -12.10 14.76
C LEU A 353 6.13 -12.37 13.38
N TYR A 354 6.66 -11.75 12.34
CA TYR A 354 6.17 -11.98 10.99
C TYR A 354 7.29 -12.01 9.96
N LEU A 355 7.02 -12.73 8.88
CA LEU A 355 7.84 -12.79 7.69
C LEU A 355 6.94 -12.55 6.48
N LEU A 356 7.33 -11.61 5.62
CA LEU A 356 6.76 -11.40 4.31
C LEU A 356 7.85 -11.63 3.26
N TYR A 357 7.51 -12.35 2.23
CA TYR A 357 8.38 -12.66 1.11
C TYR A 357 7.64 -12.46 -0.19
N SER A 358 8.30 -11.89 -1.18
CA SER A 358 7.78 -11.77 -2.53
C SER A 358 8.85 -12.06 -3.56
N GLN A 359 8.44 -12.63 -4.69
CA GLN A 359 9.35 -13.05 -5.74
C GLN A 359 8.68 -12.92 -7.11
N SER A 360 9.37 -12.36 -8.08
CA SER A 360 8.97 -12.40 -9.49
C SER A 360 9.90 -13.25 -10.34
N GLU A 361 11.13 -13.49 -9.89
CA GLU A 361 12.11 -14.35 -10.57
C GLU A 361 13.11 -14.91 -9.55
N LEU A 362 13.44 -16.19 -9.70
CA LEU A 362 14.52 -16.83 -8.99
C LEU A 362 15.17 -17.84 -9.93
N MET A 363 16.42 -17.60 -10.27
CA MET A 363 17.15 -18.49 -11.17
C MET A 363 17.57 -19.74 -10.40
N ASP A 364 17.14 -20.91 -10.85
CA ASP A 364 17.58 -22.16 -10.26
C ASP A 364 19.01 -22.55 -10.69
N PHE A 365 19.56 -23.55 -10.02
CA PHE A 365 20.93 -24.01 -10.29
C PHE A 365 21.07 -24.67 -11.69
N GLN A 366 20.01 -25.28 -12.22
CA GLN A 366 20.02 -25.93 -13.53
C GLN A 366 19.99 -24.91 -14.66
N GLU A 367 19.20 -23.85 -14.52
CA GLU A 367 19.15 -22.75 -15.47
C GLU A 367 20.50 -22.05 -15.61
N SER A 368 21.27 -21.95 -14.52
CA SER A 368 22.59 -21.34 -14.52
C SER A 368 23.67 -22.18 -15.21
N LEU A 369 23.49 -23.46 -15.34
CA LEU A 369 24.42 -24.39 -15.98
C LEU A 369 24.12 -24.62 -17.46
N SER A 370 22.91 -24.28 -17.91
CA SER A 370 22.54 -24.43 -19.30
C SER A 370 23.14 -23.30 -20.12
N THR A 371 24.11 -23.62 -20.95
CA THR A 371 24.65 -22.71 -21.98
C THR A 371 23.61 -22.35 -23.06
N TRP A 372 22.44 -22.97 -22.97
CA TRP A 372 21.43 -22.90 -24.02
C TRP A 372 20.65 -21.60 -24.04
N ASP A 373 20.55 -20.89 -22.93
CA ASP A 373 19.72 -19.69 -22.81
C ASP A 373 20.40 -18.51 -22.16
N TYR A 374 21.68 -18.32 -22.46
CA TYR A 374 22.44 -17.13 -22.08
C TYR A 374 21.67 -15.81 -22.27
N TYR A 375 20.90 -15.69 -23.34
CA TYR A 375 20.09 -14.51 -23.65
C TYR A 375 18.73 -14.47 -22.92
N LYS A 376 18.34 -15.52 -22.23
CA LYS A 376 17.07 -15.62 -21.50
C LYS A 376 17.25 -15.66 -19.99
N SER A 377 18.47 -15.54 -19.50
CA SER A 377 18.73 -15.50 -18.07
C SER A 377 18.22 -14.19 -17.47
N TYR A 378 17.51 -14.28 -16.37
CA TYR A 378 16.99 -13.14 -15.62
C TYR A 378 17.67 -13.03 -14.27
N PRO A 379 17.87 -11.82 -13.73
CA PRO A 379 18.43 -11.67 -12.39
C PRO A 379 17.40 -12.09 -11.34
N ASP A 380 17.92 -12.55 -10.20
CA ASP A 380 17.08 -12.83 -9.03
C ASP A 380 16.31 -11.58 -8.61
N SER A 381 15.01 -11.72 -8.51
CA SER A 381 14.07 -10.66 -8.22
C SER A 381 13.14 -11.06 -7.08
N PHE A 382 13.54 -10.72 -5.85
CA PHE A 382 12.75 -11.00 -4.65
C PHE A 382 12.94 -9.92 -3.58
N SER A 383 12.02 -9.88 -2.63
CA SER A 383 12.06 -9.03 -1.44
C SER A 383 11.67 -9.83 -0.21
N VAL A 384 12.29 -9.48 0.92
CA VAL A 384 12.04 -10.09 2.23
C VAL A 384 11.82 -8.99 3.27
N GLN A 385 10.85 -9.19 4.13
CA GLN A 385 10.60 -8.34 5.28
C GLN A 385 10.38 -9.22 6.51
N LEU A 386 11.14 -8.93 7.56
CA LEU A 386 11.02 -9.58 8.86
C LEU A 386 10.62 -8.53 9.87
N GLY A 387 9.65 -8.85 10.71
CA GLY A 387 9.22 -7.89 11.71
C GLY A 387 8.83 -8.51 13.03
N ALA A 388 8.78 -7.63 14.02
CA ALA A 388 8.31 -7.90 15.37
C ALA A 388 7.45 -6.73 15.85
N ASP A 389 6.21 -7.01 16.26
CA ASP A 389 5.29 -6.05 16.87
C ASP A 389 5.12 -6.39 18.34
N LEU A 390 5.21 -5.36 19.17
CA LEU A 390 5.01 -5.44 20.61
C LEU A 390 3.85 -4.55 21.03
N SER A 391 2.92 -5.07 21.84
CA SER A 391 1.75 -4.33 22.35
C SER A 391 1.49 -4.70 23.79
N ILE A 392 2.23 -4.11 24.72
CA ILE A 392 2.14 -4.43 26.16
C ILE A 392 1.11 -3.52 26.82
N PRO A 393 0.03 -4.07 27.39
CA PRO A 393 -0.93 -3.27 28.14
C PRO A 393 -0.30 -2.67 29.40
N TYR A 394 -0.57 -1.40 29.63
CA TYR A 394 -0.14 -0.68 30.82
C TYR A 394 -1.14 0.41 31.17
N ASN A 395 -1.66 0.39 32.38
CA ASN A 395 -2.77 1.24 32.82
C ASN A 395 -3.95 1.16 31.81
N ASN A 396 -4.37 2.27 31.24
CA ASN A 396 -5.48 2.36 30.29
C ASN A 396 -5.04 2.34 28.83
N GLY A 397 -3.80 1.97 28.55
CA GLY A 397 -3.23 2.01 27.19
C GLY A 397 -2.21 0.92 26.96
N TYR A 398 -1.40 1.11 25.91
CA TYR A 398 -0.40 0.15 25.47
C TYR A 398 0.94 0.82 25.23
N TYR A 399 2.01 0.23 25.71
CA TYR A 399 3.32 0.43 25.11
C TYR A 399 3.35 -0.32 23.79
N ILE A 400 3.63 0.40 22.72
CA ILE A 400 3.73 -0.14 21.38
C ILE A 400 5.18 -0.11 20.93
N GLY A 401 5.62 -1.16 20.26
CA GLY A 401 6.96 -1.24 19.67
C GLY A 401 6.89 -1.97 18.35
N ASN A 402 7.72 -1.59 17.42
CA ASN A 402 7.87 -2.27 16.14
C ASN A 402 9.35 -2.30 15.74
N PHE A 403 9.77 -3.43 15.24
CA PHE A 403 11.03 -3.58 14.52
C PHE A 403 10.75 -4.26 13.18
N GLU A 404 11.26 -3.72 12.10
CA GLU A 404 11.22 -4.32 10.77
C GLU A 404 12.58 -4.26 10.10
N GLY A 405 13.04 -5.37 9.54
CA GLY A 405 14.15 -5.44 8.60
C GLY A 405 13.61 -5.69 7.19
N ILE A 406 14.06 -4.94 6.21
CA ILE A 406 13.59 -4.98 4.82
C ILE A 406 14.79 -5.16 3.92
N TYR A 407 14.65 -6.07 2.96
CA TYR A 407 15.63 -6.25 1.90
C TYR A 407 14.92 -6.51 0.57
N SER A 408 15.31 -5.79 -0.46
CA SER A 408 14.90 -5.98 -1.85
C SER A 408 16.12 -6.13 -2.74
N THR A 409 16.16 -7.19 -3.54
CA THR A 409 17.28 -7.41 -4.49
C THR A 409 17.38 -6.24 -5.47
N PRO A 410 18.54 -6.07 -6.12
CA PRO A 410 18.74 -4.99 -7.10
C PRO A 410 17.70 -4.96 -8.22
N PHE A 411 17.07 -6.07 -8.51
CA PHE A 411 16.10 -6.21 -9.59
C PHE A 411 14.71 -6.63 -9.09
N ALA A 412 14.44 -6.51 -7.80
CA ALA A 412 13.11 -6.77 -7.26
C ALA A 412 12.05 -5.97 -8.03
N TYR A 413 10.92 -6.62 -8.35
CA TYR A 413 9.79 -6.03 -9.09
C TYR A 413 10.06 -5.67 -10.56
N PHE A 414 11.28 -5.81 -11.07
CA PHE A 414 11.59 -5.64 -12.48
C PHE A 414 11.32 -6.89 -13.30
N LYS A 415 10.91 -6.68 -14.54
CA LYS A 415 10.95 -7.62 -15.65
C LYS A 415 11.59 -6.92 -16.86
N GLN A 416 11.68 -7.58 -18.02
CA GLN A 416 12.35 -7.07 -19.21
C GLN A 416 11.80 -5.74 -19.71
N THR A 417 10.50 -5.52 -19.53
CA THR A 417 9.84 -4.30 -19.97
C THR A 417 9.09 -3.61 -18.84
N LYS A 418 8.83 -2.32 -19.01
CA LYS A 418 7.95 -1.54 -18.14
C LYS A 418 6.59 -2.21 -17.96
N ASP A 419 6.05 -2.75 -19.05
CA ASP A 419 4.70 -3.33 -19.07
C ASP A 419 4.60 -4.67 -18.32
N ALA A 420 5.65 -5.47 -18.36
CA ALA A 420 5.75 -6.71 -17.60
C ALA A 420 6.16 -6.49 -16.13
N SER A 421 6.78 -5.36 -15.81
CA SER A 421 7.30 -5.11 -14.45
C SER A 421 6.19 -4.79 -13.46
N LEU A 422 6.45 -5.10 -12.19
CA LEU A 422 5.53 -4.90 -11.06
C LEU A 422 5.62 -3.45 -10.53
N VAL A 423 5.52 -2.51 -11.44
CA VAL A 423 5.64 -1.08 -11.20
C VAL A 423 4.59 -0.34 -12.00
N ARG A 424 4.04 0.73 -11.44
CA ARG A 424 3.24 1.70 -12.16
C ARG A 424 4.02 2.99 -12.29
N ILE A 425 4.14 3.47 -13.51
CA ILE A 425 4.76 4.76 -13.83
C ILE A 425 3.69 5.61 -14.46
N ARG A 426 3.29 6.66 -13.77
CA ARG A 426 2.29 7.62 -14.25
C ARG A 426 3.00 8.92 -14.60
N GLU A 427 2.97 9.28 -15.87
CA GLU A 427 3.44 10.56 -16.35
C GLU A 427 2.28 11.56 -16.29
N TRP A 428 2.53 12.70 -15.64
CA TRP A 428 1.56 13.77 -15.51
C TRP A 428 1.95 14.89 -16.44
N ASN A 429 1.11 15.15 -17.42
CA ASN A 429 1.25 16.34 -18.26
C ASN A 429 0.34 17.43 -17.69
N ASN A 430 0.63 17.88 -16.49
CA ASN A 430 -0.16 18.89 -15.80
C ASN A 430 0.32 20.27 -16.21
N PHE A 431 -0.41 20.90 -17.10
CA PHE A 431 -0.33 22.31 -17.49
C PHE A 431 1.01 22.82 -18.04
N PRO A 432 0.97 23.73 -19.02
CA PRO A 432 2.17 24.32 -19.61
C PRO A 432 3.11 24.99 -18.61
N SER A 433 2.64 25.26 -17.40
CA SER A 433 3.39 25.98 -16.36
C SER A 433 4.09 25.11 -15.32
N TYR A 434 3.78 23.80 -15.21
CA TYR A 434 4.28 22.95 -14.12
C TYR A 434 5.24 21.83 -14.53
N GLY A 435 5.44 21.61 -15.82
CA GLY A 435 6.35 20.57 -16.32
C GLY A 435 5.77 19.14 -16.22
N LEU A 436 6.55 18.17 -16.68
CA LEU A 436 6.23 16.75 -16.56
C LEU A 436 6.54 16.26 -15.13
N GLY A 437 5.54 15.73 -14.45
CA GLY A 437 5.72 14.99 -13.22
C GLY A 437 5.63 13.49 -13.49
N VAL A 438 6.47 12.69 -12.85
CA VAL A 438 6.38 11.22 -12.88
C VAL A 438 6.10 10.71 -11.47
N ASN A 439 5.09 9.90 -11.35
CA ASN A 439 4.78 9.17 -10.12
C ASN A 439 5.05 7.70 -10.34
N THR A 440 5.93 7.13 -9.52
CA THR A 440 6.28 5.72 -9.55
C THR A 440 5.70 5.03 -8.30
N SER A 441 5.06 3.89 -8.51
CA SER A 441 4.51 3.07 -7.43
C SER A 441 4.94 1.62 -7.64
N TRP A 442 5.58 1.01 -6.63
CA TRP A 442 6.00 -0.39 -6.64
C TRP A 442 4.94 -1.25 -5.98
N ILE A 443 4.69 -2.44 -6.51
CA ILE A 443 3.65 -3.34 -6.00
C ILE A 443 3.90 -3.74 -4.55
N GLY A 444 5.15 -4.03 -4.23
CA GLY A 444 5.58 -4.47 -2.91
C GLY A 444 6.21 -3.33 -2.10
N SER A 445 7.44 -3.51 -1.67
CA SER A 445 8.12 -2.52 -0.82
C SER A 445 7.96 -1.09 -1.32
N PRO A 446 7.49 -0.14 -0.51
CA PRO A 446 7.43 1.26 -0.88
C PRO A 446 8.82 1.87 -1.14
N PHE A 447 9.89 1.21 -0.68
CA PHE A 447 11.28 1.60 -0.94
C PHE A 447 11.78 1.11 -2.31
N GLY A 448 10.97 0.31 -3.03
CA GLY A 448 11.32 -0.24 -4.34
C GLY A 448 12.39 -1.31 -4.31
N PRO A 449 13.04 -1.55 -5.46
CA PRO A 449 14.16 -2.46 -5.61
C PRO A 449 15.45 -1.89 -5.01
N ASP A 450 16.51 -2.70 -4.98
CA ASP A 450 17.88 -2.29 -4.64
C ASP A 450 17.98 -1.59 -3.27
N ALA A 451 17.27 -2.13 -2.28
CA ALA A 451 17.12 -1.52 -0.97
C ALA A 451 17.41 -2.50 0.18
N LEU A 452 18.07 -2.01 1.21
CA LEU A 452 18.27 -2.68 2.48
C LEU A 452 18.03 -1.69 3.61
N GLY A 453 17.16 -2.02 4.54
CA GLY A 453 16.90 -1.11 5.64
C GLY A 453 16.27 -1.76 6.85
N PHE A 454 16.08 -0.95 7.86
CA PHE A 454 15.29 -1.33 9.04
C PHE A 454 14.54 -0.12 9.59
N ASN A 455 13.40 -0.41 10.19
CA ASN A 455 12.60 0.53 10.96
C ASN A 455 12.53 0.06 12.41
N LEU A 456 12.64 1.00 13.32
CA LEU A 456 12.43 0.81 14.75
C LEU A 456 11.48 1.89 15.25
N SER A 457 10.41 1.50 15.92
CA SER A 457 9.55 2.48 16.58
C SER A 457 9.17 2.03 17.99
N PHE A 458 8.97 2.99 18.85
CA PHE A 458 8.52 2.79 20.22
C PHE A 458 7.61 3.93 20.64
N GLY A 459 6.52 3.61 21.31
CA GLY A 459 5.56 4.62 21.74
C GLY A 459 4.63 4.14 22.84
N TYR A 460 3.71 5.02 23.17
CA TYR A 460 2.60 4.73 24.07
C TYR A 460 1.31 5.29 23.48
N GLU A 461 0.25 4.52 23.60
CA GLU A 461 -1.09 4.88 23.13
C GLU A 461 -2.09 4.63 24.25
N GLU A 462 -2.78 5.66 24.69
CA GLU A 462 -3.94 5.54 25.54
C GLU A 462 -5.20 5.66 24.69
N THR A 463 -6.01 4.61 24.70
CA THR A 463 -7.19 4.50 23.85
C THR A 463 -8.08 5.73 23.95
N LEU A 464 -8.39 6.39 22.82
CA LEU A 464 -9.22 7.59 22.71
C LEU A 464 -8.70 8.85 23.42
N LYS A 465 -7.48 8.88 23.88
CA LYS A 465 -6.92 10.05 24.54
C LYS A 465 -5.72 10.63 23.81
N TRP A 466 -4.66 9.86 23.68
CA TRP A 466 -3.46 10.32 23.02
C TRP A 466 -2.56 9.17 22.60
N LYS A 467 -1.72 9.45 21.61
CA LYS A 467 -0.67 8.57 21.13
C LYS A 467 0.61 9.39 20.95
N ALA A 468 1.75 8.81 21.32
CA ALA A 468 3.06 9.37 20.98
C ALA A 468 3.98 8.23 20.54
N GLU A 469 4.78 8.47 19.51
CA GLU A 469 5.68 7.47 18.93
C GLU A 469 7.00 8.13 18.52
N LEU A 470 8.10 7.51 18.91
CA LEU A 470 9.45 7.79 18.40
C LEU A 470 9.80 6.73 17.38
N SER A 471 10.31 7.12 16.23
CA SER A 471 10.69 6.20 15.15
C SER A 471 12.10 6.49 14.64
N TYR A 472 12.76 5.46 14.16
CA TYR A 472 14.02 5.54 13.44
C TYR A 472 13.98 4.63 12.22
N LEU A 473 14.17 5.20 11.05
CA LEU A 473 14.31 4.49 9.77
C LEU A 473 15.73 4.66 9.26
N PHE A 474 16.39 3.55 8.99
CA PHE A 474 17.61 3.48 8.21
C PHE A 474 17.34 2.82 6.88
N MET A 475 17.84 3.39 5.77
CA MET A 475 17.73 2.82 4.44
C MET A 475 19.02 3.03 3.66
N ALA A 476 19.59 1.93 3.19
CA ALA A 476 20.64 1.89 2.18
C ALA A 476 19.98 1.56 0.84
N HIS A 477 20.14 2.42 -0.15
CA HIS A 477 19.52 2.27 -1.47
C HIS A 477 20.60 2.35 -2.57
N GLY A 478 20.60 1.37 -3.48
CA GLY A 478 21.47 1.36 -4.65
C GLY A 478 20.97 2.28 -5.77
N THR A 479 21.45 2.07 -6.99
CA THR A 479 21.19 2.97 -8.14
C THR A 479 20.17 2.45 -9.12
N ASN A 480 19.62 1.25 -8.90
CA ASN A 480 18.62 0.69 -9.81
C ASN A 480 17.25 1.31 -9.60
N THR A 481 16.75 1.96 -10.64
CA THR A 481 15.50 2.72 -10.64
C THR A 481 14.76 2.50 -11.96
N VAL A 482 13.57 3.07 -12.14
CA VAL A 482 12.80 3.01 -13.40
C VAL A 482 13.56 3.58 -14.61
N LYS A 483 14.63 4.34 -14.40
CA LYS A 483 15.53 4.79 -15.48
C LYS A 483 16.21 3.64 -16.22
N LEU A 484 16.20 2.44 -15.65
CA LEU A 484 16.66 1.25 -16.37
C LEU A 484 15.84 0.97 -17.63
N PHE A 485 14.57 1.40 -17.69
CA PHE A 485 13.74 1.25 -18.88
C PHE A 485 14.01 2.28 -19.98
N GLU A 486 14.85 3.28 -19.74
CA GLU A 486 15.20 4.33 -20.71
C GLU A 486 16.40 3.96 -21.57
N LYS A 487 17.02 2.81 -21.36
CA LYS A 487 18.20 2.39 -22.11
C LYS A 487 17.81 1.67 -23.40
N THR A 488 18.51 1.92 -24.48
CA THR A 488 18.45 1.16 -25.73
C THR A 488 19.60 0.18 -25.82
N VAL A 489 19.40 -0.95 -26.45
CA VAL A 489 20.41 -1.97 -26.71
C VAL A 489 20.57 -2.14 -28.19
N ASN A 490 21.79 -2.05 -28.69
CA ASN A 490 22.09 -2.35 -30.07
C ASN A 490 22.39 -3.86 -30.21
N ILE A 491 21.62 -4.54 -31.03
CA ILE A 491 21.79 -5.95 -31.35
C ILE A 491 21.91 -6.07 -32.85
N ASP A 492 23.05 -6.55 -33.33
CA ASP A 492 23.33 -6.77 -34.75
C ASP A 492 23.12 -5.52 -35.63
N GLY A 493 23.31 -4.33 -35.07
CA GLY A 493 23.20 -3.04 -35.77
C GLY A 493 21.81 -2.41 -35.72
N GLU A 494 20.83 -3.01 -35.05
CA GLU A 494 19.51 -2.46 -34.80
C GLU A 494 19.36 -2.06 -33.35
N ASP A 495 18.77 -0.89 -33.09
CA ASP A 495 18.46 -0.40 -31.75
C ASP A 495 17.10 -0.94 -31.30
N TYR A 496 17.09 -1.65 -30.19
CA TYR A 496 15.90 -2.15 -29.52
C TYR A 496 15.60 -1.34 -28.26
N GLU A 497 14.32 -1.16 -27.96
CA GLU A 497 13.94 -0.60 -26.67
C GLU A 497 14.53 -1.45 -25.54
N ALA A 498 14.86 -0.78 -24.46
CA ALA A 498 15.51 -1.40 -23.32
C ALA A 498 14.69 -2.52 -22.70
N TYR A 499 15.09 -3.74 -22.96
CA TYR A 499 14.62 -4.93 -22.26
C TYR A 499 15.54 -5.21 -21.10
N TYR A 500 15.34 -4.51 -20.00
CA TYR A 500 16.12 -4.71 -18.79
C TYR A 500 15.22 -5.31 -17.69
N PRO A 501 15.69 -6.16 -16.83
CA PRO A 501 17.04 -6.74 -16.79
C PRO A 501 17.17 -7.98 -17.68
N SER A 502 18.08 -8.00 -18.60
CA SER A 502 18.43 -9.20 -19.36
C SER A 502 19.94 -9.35 -19.47
N SER A 503 20.40 -10.58 -19.72
CA SER A 503 21.82 -10.87 -19.93
C SER A 503 22.46 -10.08 -21.08
N MET A 504 21.66 -9.56 -22.01
CA MET A 504 22.13 -8.76 -23.16
C MET A 504 22.79 -7.44 -22.76
N TRP A 505 22.55 -6.94 -21.54
CA TRP A 505 23.15 -5.71 -21.00
C TRP A 505 24.52 -5.91 -20.40
N LEU A 506 24.83 -7.15 -20.06
CA LEU A 506 26.05 -7.49 -19.35
C LEU A 506 27.06 -7.99 -20.37
N GLN A 507 28.18 -7.28 -20.49
CA GLN A 507 29.30 -7.72 -21.30
C GLN A 507 30.16 -8.66 -20.47
N GLY A 508 30.63 -9.75 -21.08
CA GLY A 508 31.50 -10.71 -20.43
C GLY A 508 31.27 -12.14 -20.88
N THR A 509 31.93 -13.06 -20.21
CA THR A 509 31.69 -14.50 -20.38
C THR A 509 30.36 -14.93 -19.75
N PRO A 510 29.76 -16.06 -20.17
CA PRO A 510 28.55 -16.57 -19.55
C PRO A 510 28.60 -16.70 -18.03
N ALA A 511 29.78 -17.07 -17.48
CA ALA A 511 29.98 -17.19 -16.04
C ALA A 511 29.96 -15.84 -15.33
N GLU A 512 30.60 -14.81 -15.93
CA GLU A 512 30.62 -13.45 -15.38
C GLU A 512 29.20 -12.85 -15.40
N ILE A 513 28.48 -13.04 -16.49
CA ILE A 513 27.09 -12.57 -16.62
C ILE A 513 26.19 -13.24 -15.59
N THR A 514 26.24 -14.58 -15.47
CA THR A 514 25.48 -15.31 -14.46
C THR A 514 25.81 -14.82 -13.05
N THR A 515 27.07 -14.55 -12.77
CA THR A 515 27.49 -14.01 -11.47
C THR A 515 26.90 -12.63 -11.23
N ALA A 516 26.92 -11.75 -12.22
CA ALA A 516 26.36 -10.41 -12.11
C ALA A 516 24.83 -10.43 -11.93
N MET A 517 24.13 -11.34 -12.60
CA MET A 517 22.68 -11.50 -12.47
C MET A 517 22.24 -12.09 -11.12
N ARG A 518 23.11 -12.87 -10.49
CA ARG A 518 22.89 -13.40 -9.13
C ARG A 518 23.43 -12.52 -8.02
N THR A 519 23.85 -11.31 -8.35
CA THR A 519 24.30 -10.39 -7.30
C THR A 519 23.12 -9.97 -6.43
N HIS A 520 23.31 -10.12 -5.13
CA HIS A 520 22.37 -9.64 -4.12
C HIS A 520 22.92 -8.38 -3.41
N LYS A 521 24.02 -7.83 -3.89
CA LYS A 521 24.60 -6.60 -3.35
C LYS A 521 23.93 -5.39 -3.97
N LEU A 522 23.72 -4.37 -3.17
CA LEU A 522 23.23 -3.08 -3.66
C LEU A 522 24.15 -2.52 -4.74
N THR A 523 23.59 -1.87 -5.74
CA THR A 523 24.32 -1.44 -6.95
C THR A 523 24.84 -0.01 -6.85
N GLY A 524 25.93 0.27 -7.53
CA GLY A 524 26.47 1.61 -7.73
C GLY A 524 26.90 2.31 -6.45
N ILE A 525 26.71 3.63 -6.38
CA ILE A 525 26.99 4.44 -5.20
C ILE A 525 25.79 4.40 -4.28
N ILE A 526 25.94 3.74 -3.13
CA ILE A 526 24.85 3.51 -2.19
C ILE A 526 24.55 4.80 -1.44
N GLN A 527 23.30 5.24 -1.48
CA GLN A 527 22.77 6.30 -0.65
C GLN A 527 22.34 5.74 0.70
N TYR A 528 22.71 6.40 1.78
CA TYR A 528 22.28 6.05 3.14
C TYR A 528 21.37 7.12 3.70
N THR A 529 20.09 6.80 3.84
CA THR A 529 19.07 7.69 4.41
C THR A 529 18.77 7.30 5.83
N ASN A 530 18.78 8.28 6.72
CA ASN A 530 18.41 8.12 8.12
C ASN A 530 17.29 9.11 8.45
N ARG A 531 16.22 8.63 9.11
CA ARG A 531 15.12 9.46 9.57
C ARG A 531 14.82 9.16 11.03
N ILE A 532 14.79 10.20 11.84
CA ILE A 532 14.35 10.15 13.24
C ILE A 532 13.05 10.94 13.31
N GLY A 533 11.97 10.28 13.68
CA GLY A 533 10.63 10.86 13.75
C GLY A 533 10.09 10.86 15.17
N LEU A 534 9.45 11.93 15.56
CA LEU A 534 8.61 12.02 16.75
C LEU A 534 7.22 12.45 16.30
N SER A 535 6.22 11.61 16.53
CA SER A 535 4.83 11.89 16.22
C SER A 535 3.97 11.85 17.47
N GLY A 536 2.91 12.63 17.46
CA GLY A 536 1.89 12.62 18.50
C GLY A 536 0.53 12.94 17.94
N GLU A 537 -0.51 12.32 18.49
CA GLU A 537 -1.90 12.61 18.22
C GLU A 537 -2.64 12.72 19.55
N TYR A 538 -3.47 13.73 19.67
CA TYR A 538 -4.32 13.97 20.83
C TYR A 538 -5.79 14.01 20.41
N PHE A 539 -6.60 13.18 21.04
CA PHE A 539 -8.05 13.12 20.82
C PHE A 539 -8.73 14.10 21.75
N ILE A 540 -9.17 15.24 21.21
CA ILE A 540 -9.88 16.28 21.94
C ILE A 540 -11.27 15.77 22.35
N THR A 541 -11.90 15.03 21.44
CA THR A 541 -13.13 14.28 21.65
C THR A 541 -13.06 12.99 20.81
N ASP A 542 -14.06 12.13 20.89
CA ASP A 542 -14.20 10.95 20.01
C ASP A 542 -14.31 11.31 18.52
N LYS A 543 -14.63 12.56 18.19
CA LYS A 543 -14.80 13.09 16.84
C LYS A 543 -13.72 14.09 16.40
N MET A 544 -12.86 14.50 17.29
CA MET A 544 -11.85 15.54 17.03
C MET A 544 -10.49 15.09 17.48
N SER A 545 -9.50 15.16 16.59
CA SER A 545 -8.10 14.94 16.94
C SER A 545 -7.19 15.98 16.31
N ALA A 546 -6.04 16.18 16.93
CA ALA A 546 -4.95 17.02 16.44
C ALA A 546 -3.66 16.21 16.50
N GLY A 547 -2.92 16.21 15.41
CA GLY A 547 -1.65 15.50 15.29
C GLY A 547 -0.52 16.43 14.89
N ALA A 548 0.68 16.09 15.36
CA ALA A 548 1.92 16.75 15.00
C ALA A 548 3.01 15.71 14.77
N GLU A 549 3.89 15.98 13.83
CA GLU A 549 5.04 15.13 13.55
C GLU A 549 6.26 15.99 13.23
N ILE A 550 7.40 15.59 13.77
CA ILE A 550 8.71 16.19 13.50
C ILE A 550 9.62 15.08 13.01
N ILE A 551 10.20 15.25 11.84
CA ILE A 551 11.15 14.29 11.28
C ILE A 551 12.47 15.02 11.02
N TYR A 552 13.56 14.46 11.53
CA TYR A 552 14.91 14.85 11.17
C TYR A 552 15.48 13.82 10.20
N THR A 553 15.82 14.26 8.99
CA THR A 553 16.41 13.41 7.95
C THR A 553 17.86 13.84 7.70
N PHE A 554 18.76 12.86 7.60
CA PHE A 554 20.11 13.07 7.10
C PHE A 554 20.52 11.95 6.13
N ILE A 555 21.18 12.35 5.04
CA ILE A 555 21.44 11.47 3.89
C ILE A 555 22.92 11.59 3.51
N PHE A 556 23.61 10.45 3.46
CA PHE A 556 24.96 10.34 2.92
C PHE A 556 24.92 9.82 1.49
N ASN A 557 25.84 10.27 0.65
CA ASN A 557 25.89 10.01 -0.79
C ASN A 557 24.55 10.35 -1.47
N HIS A 558 23.98 11.48 -1.08
CA HIS A 558 22.67 11.90 -1.57
C HIS A 558 22.66 11.91 -3.10
N ARG A 559 21.57 11.36 -3.70
CA ARG A 559 21.41 11.19 -5.15
C ARG A 559 22.53 10.40 -5.80
N ALA A 560 23.07 9.41 -5.09
CA ALA A 560 24.18 8.59 -5.54
C ALA A 560 25.44 9.38 -5.93
N VAL A 561 25.69 10.52 -5.29
CA VAL A 561 26.91 11.32 -5.46
C VAL A 561 27.84 11.06 -4.29
N THR A 562 29.04 10.53 -4.57
CA THR A 562 30.03 10.20 -3.53
C THR A 562 30.35 11.43 -2.67
N GLY A 563 30.20 11.32 -1.36
CA GLY A 563 30.50 12.36 -0.39
C GLY A 563 29.47 13.47 -0.28
N ALA A 564 28.41 13.46 -1.09
CA ALA A 564 27.29 14.39 -0.92
C ALA A 564 26.58 14.13 0.41
N PHE A 565 26.25 15.20 1.13
CA PHE A 565 25.57 15.14 2.41
C PHE A 565 24.47 16.18 2.48
N ASP A 566 23.26 15.76 2.80
CA ASP A 566 22.11 16.63 3.05
C ASP A 566 21.44 16.28 4.37
N GLN A 567 20.91 17.28 5.05
CA GLN A 567 20.14 17.11 6.27
C GLN A 567 19.05 18.19 6.40
N GLY A 568 18.00 17.87 7.13
CA GLY A 568 16.91 18.83 7.36
C GLY A 568 15.80 18.28 8.25
N PHE A 569 14.94 19.20 8.65
CA PHE A 569 13.74 18.90 9.41
C PHE A 569 12.50 19.01 8.53
N GLU A 570 11.52 18.19 8.83
CA GLU A 570 10.15 18.24 8.33
C GLU A 570 9.23 18.34 9.54
N PHE A 571 8.28 19.28 9.50
CA PHE A 571 7.27 19.49 10.52
C PHE A 571 5.91 19.34 9.85
N THR A 572 5.06 18.49 10.40
CA THR A 572 3.70 18.27 9.91
C THR A 572 2.70 18.56 11.03
N LEU A 573 1.63 19.24 10.68
CA LEU A 573 0.47 19.43 11.54
C LEU A 573 -0.77 18.97 10.80
N ASN A 574 -1.63 18.24 11.49
CA ASN A 574 -2.92 17.82 10.98
C ASN A 574 -3.98 17.94 12.05
N TYR A 575 -5.18 18.24 11.61
CA TYR A 575 -6.35 18.28 12.44
C TYR A 575 -7.46 17.48 11.76
N LYS A 576 -8.19 16.71 12.53
CA LYS A 576 -9.34 15.96 12.03
C LYS A 576 -10.57 16.31 12.86
N TRP A 577 -11.64 16.63 12.18
CA TRP A 577 -12.93 16.86 12.80
C TRP A 577 -14.03 16.15 12.02
N ASP A 578 -14.57 15.12 12.63
CA ASP A 578 -15.75 14.41 12.15
C ASP A 578 -16.99 15.18 12.61
N LEU A 579 -17.62 15.87 11.69
CA LEU A 579 -18.75 16.76 11.99
C LEU A 579 -20.06 15.98 12.17
N PHE A 580 -20.19 14.78 11.57
CA PHE A 580 -21.44 14.02 11.54
C PHE A 580 -21.23 12.52 11.75
#